data_c1610e1bdcc40ad84ad07b8b534b8051
#
_entry.id   c1610e1bdcc40ad84ad07b8b534b8051
#
_cell.length_a   1.000
_cell.length_b   1.000
_cell.length_c   1.000
_cell.angle_alpha   90.00
_cell.angle_beta   90.00
_cell.angle_gamma   90.00
#
_symmetry.space_group_name_H-M   'P 1'
#
loop_
_entity.id
_entity.type
_entity.pdbx_description
1 polymer ?
#
loop_
_entity_poly.entity_id
_entity_poly.type
_entity_poly.pdbx_seq_one_letter_code
_entity_poly.pdbx_strand_id
1 'polypeptide(L)'
;MQKTKEKRAILITGCSSGIGYHVAVELDKLGYQVIASARKMQDVQKLQKLGLNSVQLDLDDTESIRNAFQQTLEISGGSLYALFNNGAYGQPGAVEDLSRETLRAQLETNLLGWHELTTLVLPVMREKSEGRVIYNSSIPVSYTHLRAHETNDLI
;
A
#
# COMPACT_ATOMS: atom_id res chain seq x y z
N MET A 1 -9.56 35.45 -10.34
CA MET A 1 -8.56 34.36 -10.33
C MET A 1 -9.22 33.13 -9.72
N GLN A 2 -9.55 32.13 -10.50
CA GLN A 2 -9.99 30.83 -9.97
C GLN A 2 -8.78 30.21 -9.24
N LYS A 3 -8.90 30.01 -7.92
CA LYS A 3 -7.98 29.13 -7.20
C LYS A 3 -8.08 27.76 -7.85
N THR A 4 -7.06 27.32 -8.56
CA THR A 4 -6.92 25.92 -8.96
C THR A 4 -7.04 25.09 -7.69
N LYS A 5 -8.10 24.27 -7.61
CA LYS A 5 -8.31 23.39 -6.46
C LYS A 5 -7.10 22.46 -6.39
N GLU A 6 -6.35 22.57 -5.31
CA GLU A 6 -5.17 21.75 -5.09
C GLU A 6 -5.57 20.28 -5.19
N LYS A 7 -4.87 19.51 -6.03
CA LYS A 7 -5.21 18.10 -6.23
C LYS A 7 -4.88 17.35 -4.94
N ARG A 8 -5.82 16.55 -4.44
CA ARG A 8 -5.60 15.69 -3.28
C ARG A 8 -4.61 14.59 -3.63
N ALA A 9 -3.50 14.52 -2.91
CA ALA A 9 -2.47 13.52 -3.11
C ALA A 9 -2.82 12.20 -2.42
N ILE A 10 -2.59 11.07 -3.10
CA ILE A 10 -2.89 9.72 -2.61
C ILE A 10 -1.67 8.82 -2.84
N LEU A 11 -1.12 8.26 -1.77
CA LEU A 11 -0.12 7.22 -1.86
C LEU A 11 -0.79 5.84 -1.89
N ILE A 12 -0.41 5.01 -2.86
CA ILE A 12 -0.95 3.66 -3.03
C ILE A 12 0.21 2.66 -3.03
N THR A 13 0.18 1.67 -2.14
CA THR A 13 1.20 0.63 -2.10
C THR A 13 0.84 -0.56 -3.00
N GLY A 14 1.87 -1.21 -3.60
CA GLY A 14 1.68 -2.42 -4.39
C GLY A 14 0.98 -2.21 -5.73
N CYS A 15 1.41 -1.22 -6.51
CA CYS A 15 0.81 -0.86 -7.80
C CYS A 15 1.41 -1.60 -9.00
N SER A 16 2.26 -2.61 -8.81
CA SER A 16 2.84 -3.36 -9.94
C SER A 16 1.81 -4.14 -10.77
N SER A 17 0.68 -4.50 -10.16
CA SER A 17 -0.42 -5.25 -10.80
C SER A 17 -1.68 -5.23 -9.93
N GLY A 18 -2.75 -5.88 -10.40
CA GLY A 18 -3.96 -6.16 -9.62
C GLY A 18 -4.68 -4.90 -9.13
N ILE A 19 -5.20 -4.96 -7.89
CA ILE A 19 -6.05 -3.91 -7.31
C ILE A 19 -5.31 -2.58 -7.23
N GLY A 20 -4.07 -2.56 -6.71
CA GLY A 20 -3.30 -1.33 -6.57
C GLY A 20 -3.06 -0.61 -7.89
N TYR A 21 -2.74 -1.35 -8.95
CA TYR A 21 -2.58 -0.80 -10.29
C TYR A 21 -3.86 -0.16 -10.82
N HIS A 22 -4.97 -0.91 -10.77
CA HIS A 22 -6.25 -0.41 -11.28
C HIS A 22 -6.76 0.81 -10.50
N VAL A 23 -6.64 0.80 -9.18
CA VAL A 23 -7.02 1.94 -8.33
C VAL A 23 -6.16 3.16 -8.66
N ALA A 24 -4.84 2.97 -8.85
CA ALA A 24 -3.94 4.07 -9.20
C ALA A 24 -4.34 4.74 -10.51
N VAL A 25 -4.59 3.94 -11.57
CA VAL A 25 -5.00 4.45 -12.87
C VAL A 25 -6.36 5.16 -12.83
N GLU A 26 -7.34 4.59 -12.14
CA GLU A 26 -8.68 5.18 -12.09
C GLU A 26 -8.72 6.46 -11.24
N LEU A 27 -8.00 6.52 -10.12
CA LEU A 27 -7.94 7.74 -9.32
C LEU A 27 -7.18 8.87 -10.05
N ASP A 28 -6.14 8.56 -10.83
CA ASP A 28 -5.46 9.55 -11.66
C ASP A 28 -6.41 10.14 -12.72
N LYS A 29 -7.19 9.30 -13.41
CA LYS A 29 -8.24 9.74 -14.36
C LYS A 29 -9.29 10.63 -13.70
N LEU A 30 -9.60 10.38 -12.43
CA LEU A 30 -10.54 11.21 -11.65
C LEU A 30 -9.91 12.53 -11.18
N GLY A 31 -8.65 12.77 -11.49
CA GLY A 31 -7.97 14.04 -11.22
C GLY A 31 -7.28 14.12 -9.87
N TYR A 32 -7.13 13.02 -9.12
CA TYR A 32 -6.28 12.97 -7.95
C TYR A 32 -4.80 13.02 -8.34
N GLN A 33 -3.96 13.48 -7.42
CA GLN A 33 -2.51 13.34 -7.56
C GLN A 33 -2.10 11.99 -6.99
N VAL A 34 -2.06 10.97 -7.84
CA VAL A 34 -1.68 9.62 -7.42
C VAL A 34 -0.17 9.50 -7.35
N ILE A 35 0.33 8.92 -6.26
CA ILE A 35 1.70 8.45 -6.09
C ILE A 35 1.62 6.92 -5.96
N ALA A 36 1.95 6.24 -7.04
CA ALA A 36 1.91 4.78 -7.10
C ALA A 36 3.24 4.20 -6.63
N SER A 37 3.23 3.17 -5.79
CA SER A 37 4.47 2.54 -5.38
C SER A 37 4.56 1.07 -5.78
N ALA A 38 5.79 0.63 -6.04
CA ALA A 38 6.10 -0.76 -6.33
C ALA A 38 7.47 -1.13 -5.74
N ARG A 39 7.64 -2.41 -5.36
CA ARG A 39 8.88 -2.88 -4.76
C ARG A 39 10.06 -2.89 -5.76
N LYS A 40 9.81 -3.32 -6.98
CA LYS A 40 10.86 -3.44 -8.00
C LYS A 40 10.94 -2.15 -8.83
N MET A 41 12.15 -1.65 -9.02
CA MET A 41 12.39 -0.44 -9.84
C MET A 41 11.85 -0.58 -11.27
N GLN A 42 11.90 -1.78 -11.85
CA GLN A 42 11.33 -2.02 -13.18
C GLN A 42 9.83 -1.75 -13.25
N ASP A 43 9.09 -2.03 -12.17
CA ASP A 43 7.64 -1.79 -12.11
C ASP A 43 7.36 -0.30 -11.85
N VAL A 44 8.20 0.37 -11.05
CA VAL A 44 8.16 1.83 -10.91
C VAL A 44 8.32 2.51 -12.26
N GLN A 45 9.31 2.09 -13.06
CA GLN A 45 9.53 2.63 -14.41
C GLN A 45 8.34 2.37 -15.36
N LYS A 46 7.65 1.23 -15.24
CA LYS A 46 6.43 0.96 -16.03
C LYS A 46 5.31 1.95 -15.66
N LEU A 47 5.11 2.19 -14.36
CA LEU A 47 4.11 3.14 -13.88
C LEU A 47 4.43 4.57 -14.34
N GLN A 48 5.70 4.97 -14.30
CA GLN A 48 6.16 6.27 -14.82
C GLN A 48 5.91 6.44 -16.31
N LYS A 49 6.10 5.38 -17.12
CA LYS A 49 5.80 5.40 -18.56
C LYS A 49 4.31 5.59 -18.86
N LEU A 50 3.43 5.27 -17.89
CA LEU A 50 1.99 5.53 -17.99
C LEU A 50 1.61 6.96 -17.55
N GLY A 51 2.60 7.78 -17.14
CA GLY A 51 2.39 9.14 -16.67
C GLY A 51 2.08 9.27 -15.18
N LEU A 52 2.10 8.16 -14.42
CA LEU A 52 1.86 8.20 -12.97
C LEU A 52 3.12 8.64 -12.21
N ASN A 53 2.95 9.51 -11.21
CA ASN A 53 4.01 9.69 -10.23
C ASN A 53 4.26 8.37 -9.51
N SER A 54 5.51 7.96 -9.40
CA SER A 54 5.80 6.64 -8.86
C SER A 54 7.08 6.60 -8.05
N VAL A 55 7.07 5.87 -6.95
CA VAL A 55 8.17 5.71 -6.03
C VAL A 55 8.48 4.22 -5.79
N GLN A 56 9.73 3.92 -5.52
CA GLN A 56 10.08 2.56 -5.07
C GLN A 56 9.76 2.43 -3.58
N LEU A 57 9.08 1.34 -3.20
CA LEU A 57 8.73 1.04 -1.82
C LEU A 57 8.77 -0.47 -1.59
N ASP A 58 9.69 -0.88 -0.73
CA ASP A 58 9.72 -2.21 -0.12
C ASP A 58 9.24 -2.11 1.32
N LEU A 59 8.15 -2.80 1.64
CA LEU A 59 7.53 -2.77 2.97
C LEU A 59 8.30 -3.61 4.01
N ASP A 60 9.27 -4.40 3.59
CA ASP A 60 10.17 -5.16 4.48
C ASP A 60 11.42 -4.36 4.87
N ASP A 61 11.59 -3.16 4.31
CA ASP A 61 12.79 -2.33 4.49
C ASP A 61 12.40 -0.94 5.01
N THR A 62 12.72 -0.68 6.28
CA THR A 62 12.50 0.62 6.95
C THR A 62 13.12 1.80 6.19
N GLU A 63 14.32 1.63 5.61
CA GLU A 63 14.96 2.70 4.85
C GLU A 63 14.19 2.99 3.56
N SER A 64 13.77 1.94 2.85
CA SER A 64 12.90 2.07 1.68
C SER A 64 11.58 2.77 2.00
N ILE A 65 10.94 2.42 3.13
CA ILE A 65 9.70 3.07 3.59
C ILE A 65 9.92 4.56 3.82
N ARG A 66 10.96 4.94 4.54
CA ARG A 66 11.28 6.36 4.82
C ARG A 66 11.61 7.15 3.57
N ASN A 67 12.41 6.58 2.67
CA ASN A 67 12.78 7.20 1.41
C ASN A 67 11.55 7.39 0.51
N ALA A 68 10.70 6.37 0.39
CA ALA A 68 9.45 6.46 -0.37
C ALA A 68 8.49 7.52 0.20
N PHE A 69 8.38 7.59 1.53
CA PHE A 69 7.58 8.61 2.19
C PHE A 69 8.11 10.02 1.92
N GLN A 70 9.43 10.24 2.03
CA GLN A 70 10.05 11.53 1.73
C GLN A 70 9.81 11.96 0.28
N GLN A 71 10.02 11.07 -0.70
CA GLN A 71 9.72 11.34 -2.10
C GLN A 71 8.23 11.64 -2.32
N THR A 72 7.35 10.94 -1.60
CA THR A 72 5.91 11.21 -1.64
C THR A 72 5.59 12.63 -1.20
N LEU A 73 6.22 13.13 -0.14
CA LEU A 73 6.03 14.50 0.32
C LEU A 73 6.58 15.54 -0.68
N GLU A 74 7.72 15.26 -1.28
CA GLU A 74 8.29 16.12 -2.33
C GLU A 74 7.35 16.24 -3.54
N ILE A 75 6.83 15.11 -4.02
CA ILE A 75 5.90 15.05 -5.15
C ILE A 75 4.58 15.76 -4.81
N SER A 76 4.09 15.58 -3.59
CA SER A 76 2.77 16.10 -3.15
C SER A 76 2.81 17.52 -2.60
N GLY A 77 3.98 18.17 -2.55
CA GLY A 77 4.11 19.49 -1.94
C GLY A 77 3.86 19.49 -0.42
N GLY A 78 4.22 18.42 0.27
CA GLY A 78 4.11 18.29 1.72
C GLY A 78 2.68 18.00 2.22
N SER A 79 1.78 17.54 1.36
CA SER A 79 0.38 17.24 1.72
C SER A 79 -0.04 15.87 1.22
N LEU A 80 -0.54 15.03 2.10
CA LEU A 80 -1.06 13.71 1.74
C LEU A 80 -2.49 13.55 2.27
N TYR A 81 -3.44 13.39 1.33
CA TYR A 81 -4.85 13.19 1.64
C TYR A 81 -5.19 11.75 1.99
N ALA A 82 -4.61 10.78 1.28
CA ALA A 82 -4.92 9.38 1.54
C ALA A 82 -3.69 8.48 1.42
N LEU A 83 -3.67 7.44 2.25
CA LEU A 83 -2.80 6.28 2.15
C LEU A 83 -3.66 5.05 1.89
N PHE A 84 -3.39 4.34 0.80
CA PHE A 84 -3.98 3.04 0.52
C PHE A 84 -2.93 1.94 0.69
N ASN A 85 -2.94 1.27 1.84
CA ASN A 85 -2.14 0.10 2.14
C ASN A 85 -2.73 -1.12 1.42
N ASN A 86 -2.14 -1.45 0.27
CA ASN A 86 -2.55 -2.55 -0.59
C ASN A 86 -1.39 -3.50 -0.92
N GLY A 87 -0.16 -3.02 -0.88
CA GLY A 87 1.04 -3.84 -1.14
C GLY A 87 1.20 -4.93 -0.10
N ALA A 88 1.06 -6.17 -0.54
CA ALA A 88 1.10 -7.36 0.30
C ALA A 88 1.39 -8.60 -0.54
N TYR A 89 1.64 -9.70 0.13
CA TYR A 89 1.63 -11.02 -0.49
C TYR A 89 0.94 -12.05 0.42
N GLY A 90 0.39 -13.11 -0.16
CA GLY A 90 -0.15 -14.24 0.56
C GLY A 90 0.89 -15.36 0.68
N GLN A 91 0.99 -15.97 1.85
CA GLN A 91 1.83 -17.14 2.09
C GLN A 91 0.93 -18.36 2.33
N PRO A 92 0.54 -19.11 1.28
CA PRO A 92 -0.23 -20.32 1.45
C PRO A 92 0.65 -21.45 1.98
N GLY A 93 0.03 -22.40 2.71
CA GLY A 93 0.68 -23.59 3.23
C GLY A 93 -0.12 -24.22 4.35
N ALA A 94 0.08 -25.52 4.60
CA ALA A 94 -0.46 -26.16 5.80
C ALA A 94 0.24 -25.55 7.03
N VAL A 95 -0.48 -25.44 8.14
CA VAL A 95 0.04 -24.77 9.34
C VAL A 95 1.34 -25.44 9.84
N GLU A 96 1.39 -26.75 9.77
CA GLU A 96 2.56 -27.56 10.14
C GLU A 96 3.79 -27.36 9.23
N ASP A 97 3.58 -26.89 8.00
CA ASP A 97 4.65 -26.62 7.02
C ASP A 97 5.17 -25.17 7.08
N LEU A 98 4.48 -24.28 7.78
CA LEU A 98 4.83 -22.88 7.88
C LEU A 98 5.81 -22.65 9.04
N SER A 99 7.06 -22.41 8.71
CA SER A 99 8.07 -22.08 9.72
C SER A 99 7.81 -20.72 10.38
N ARG A 100 8.41 -20.52 11.56
CA ARG A 100 8.34 -19.21 12.25
C ARG A 100 8.95 -18.09 11.40
N GLU A 101 9.99 -18.37 10.63
CA GLU A 101 10.65 -17.41 9.73
C GLU A 101 9.70 -16.99 8.60
N THR A 102 8.97 -17.95 8.02
CA THR A 102 7.96 -17.69 7.00
C THR A 102 6.83 -16.79 7.54
N LEU A 103 6.36 -17.05 8.76
CA LEU A 103 5.34 -16.23 9.41
C LEU A 103 5.88 -14.82 9.74
N ARG A 104 7.13 -14.70 10.18
CA ARG A 104 7.74 -13.39 10.41
C ARG A 104 7.80 -12.58 9.13
N ALA A 105 8.29 -13.16 8.03
CA ALA A 105 8.35 -12.47 6.74
C ALA A 105 6.97 -12.00 6.28
N GLN A 106 5.93 -12.82 6.49
CA GLN A 106 4.54 -12.45 6.22
C GLN A 106 4.09 -11.23 7.04
N LEU A 107 4.42 -11.21 8.33
CA LEU A 107 4.06 -10.12 9.24
C LEU A 107 4.88 -8.85 8.96
N GLU A 108 6.15 -8.97 8.59
CA GLU A 108 6.99 -7.82 8.22
C GLU A 108 6.33 -7.02 7.10
N THR A 109 6.02 -7.65 5.96
CA THR A 109 5.40 -6.97 4.84
C THR A 109 3.97 -6.52 5.15
N ASN A 110 3.11 -7.43 5.61
CA ASN A 110 1.65 -7.21 5.62
C ASN A 110 1.13 -6.52 6.87
N LEU A 111 1.96 -6.36 7.89
CA LEU A 111 1.57 -5.72 9.14
C LEU A 111 2.55 -4.62 9.54
N LEU A 112 3.83 -4.96 9.76
CA LEU A 112 4.80 -4.02 10.33
C LEU A 112 5.15 -2.91 9.34
N GLY A 113 5.38 -3.23 8.07
CA GLY A 113 5.62 -2.24 7.02
C GLY A 113 4.44 -1.29 6.82
N TRP A 114 3.22 -1.80 6.83
CA TRP A 114 2.03 -0.94 6.79
C TRP A 114 1.90 -0.06 8.01
N HIS A 115 2.19 -0.61 9.20
CA HIS A 115 2.16 0.15 10.44
C HIS A 115 3.19 1.28 10.39
N GLU A 116 4.44 0.99 10.04
CA GLU A 116 5.50 1.98 9.94
C GLU A 116 5.14 3.10 8.97
N LEU A 117 4.74 2.77 7.75
CA LEU A 117 4.31 3.78 6.77
C LEU A 117 3.15 4.62 7.29
N THR A 118 2.18 4.00 7.96
CA THR A 118 1.04 4.72 8.54
C THR A 118 1.49 5.69 9.64
N THR A 119 2.44 5.30 10.50
CA THR A 119 2.95 6.20 11.56
C THR A 119 3.67 7.43 10.98
N LEU A 120 4.33 7.30 9.83
CA LEU A 120 4.94 8.42 9.12
C LEU A 120 3.90 9.37 8.49
N VAL A 121 2.82 8.81 7.96
CA VAL A 121 1.78 9.58 7.25
C VAL A 121 0.85 10.36 8.19
N LEU A 122 0.51 9.79 9.34
CA LEU A 122 -0.46 10.38 10.26
C LEU A 122 -0.15 11.81 10.73
N PRO A 123 1.10 12.20 11.06
CA PRO A 123 1.42 13.57 11.44
C PRO A 123 1.08 14.59 10.34
N VAL A 124 1.38 14.24 9.08
CA VAL A 124 1.10 15.10 7.92
C VAL A 124 -0.40 15.31 7.73
N MET A 125 -1.20 14.24 7.89
CA MET A 125 -2.65 14.33 7.81
C MET A 125 -3.25 15.13 8.96
N ARG A 126 -2.71 14.99 10.19
CA ARG A 126 -3.14 15.78 11.36
C ARG A 126 -2.88 17.27 11.18
N GLU A 127 -1.71 17.63 10.67
CA GLU A 127 -1.37 19.03 10.39
C GLU A 127 -2.38 19.68 9.45
N LYS A 128 -2.83 18.94 8.45
CA LYS A 128 -3.85 19.39 7.48
C LYS A 128 -5.29 19.24 8.01
N SER A 129 -5.49 18.62 9.17
CA SER A 129 -6.82 18.26 9.71
C SER A 129 -7.70 17.48 8.72
N GLU A 130 -7.07 16.78 7.77
CA GLU A 130 -7.73 15.98 6.72
C GLU A 130 -6.87 14.77 6.38
N GLY A 131 -7.49 13.59 6.30
CA GLY A 131 -6.78 12.37 5.88
C GLY A 131 -7.66 11.13 5.84
N ARG A 132 -7.18 10.12 5.11
CA ARG A 132 -7.78 8.78 5.02
C ARG A 132 -6.68 7.73 5.01
N VAL A 133 -6.81 6.72 5.86
CA VAL A 133 -5.98 5.52 5.79
C VAL A 133 -6.88 4.34 5.49
N ILE A 134 -6.57 3.61 4.44
CA ILE A 134 -7.34 2.47 3.96
C ILE A 134 -6.40 1.25 3.96
N TYR A 135 -6.87 0.14 4.51
CA TYR A 135 -6.17 -1.14 4.50
C TYR A 135 -6.94 -2.14 3.64
N ASN A 136 -6.29 -2.65 2.59
CA ASN A 136 -6.83 -3.73 1.78
C ASN A 136 -6.49 -5.06 2.43
N SER A 137 -7.31 -5.47 3.39
CA SER A 137 -7.19 -6.72 4.13
C SER A 137 -8.04 -7.80 3.47
N SER A 138 -7.62 -9.05 3.58
CA SER A 138 -8.39 -10.19 3.11
C SER A 138 -8.24 -11.39 4.05
N ILE A 139 -9.25 -12.23 4.07
CA ILE A 139 -9.17 -13.57 4.66
C ILE A 139 -8.96 -14.55 3.51
N PRO A 140 -7.83 -15.26 3.43
CA PRO A 140 -7.60 -16.22 2.36
C PRO A 140 -8.62 -17.36 2.41
N VAL A 141 -9.54 -17.39 1.47
CA VAL A 141 -10.56 -18.47 1.36
C VAL A 141 -9.97 -19.79 0.86
N SER A 142 -8.76 -19.76 0.28
CA SER A 142 -8.06 -20.97 -0.20
C SER A 142 -7.76 -21.99 0.90
N TYR A 143 -7.85 -21.60 2.16
CA TYR A 143 -7.68 -22.50 3.30
C TYR A 143 -8.91 -23.34 3.65
N THR A 144 -10.06 -23.09 3.08
CA THR A 144 -11.25 -23.90 3.29
C THR A 144 -11.09 -25.34 2.80
N HIS A 145 -10.09 -25.63 1.94
CA HIS A 145 -9.73 -26.99 1.56
C HIS A 145 -8.88 -27.72 2.58
N LEU A 146 -8.37 -27.04 3.58
CA LEU A 146 -7.63 -27.64 4.71
C LEU A 146 -8.56 -28.18 5.79
N ARG A 147 -9.81 -28.54 5.46
CA ARG A 147 -10.79 -29.17 6.36
C ARG A 147 -10.84 -28.55 7.76
N ALA A 148 -10.72 -27.25 7.85
CA ALA A 148 -11.11 -26.52 9.04
C ALA A 148 -12.65 -26.41 9.03
N HIS A 149 -13.31 -27.56 9.08
CA HIS A 149 -14.76 -27.62 9.20
C HIS A 149 -15.25 -26.85 10.42
N GLU A 150 -14.37 -26.77 11.40
CA GLU A 150 -14.65 -26.20 12.71
C GLU A 150 -14.78 -24.68 12.65
N THR A 151 -14.16 -24.02 11.69
CA THR A 151 -14.20 -22.55 11.60
C THR A 151 -15.42 -22.04 10.83
N ASN A 152 -16.03 -22.85 9.99
CA ASN A 152 -17.24 -22.48 9.27
C ASN A 152 -18.52 -22.68 10.09
N ASP A 153 -18.46 -23.51 11.13
CA ASP A 153 -19.61 -23.79 11.99
C ASP A 153 -19.68 -22.82 13.20
N LEU A 154 -18.73 -21.90 13.33
CA LEU A 154 -18.67 -20.92 14.43
C LEU A 154 -19.05 -19.50 14.00
N ILE A 155 -19.51 -19.31 12.78
CA ILE A 155 -20.06 -18.09 12.24
C ILE A 155 -21.50 -18.39 11.80
#